data_61b30c443e17bcf227dd4c9c3aeb1900
#
_entry.id   61b30c443e17bcf227dd4c9c3aeb1900
#
_cell.length_a   1.000
_cell.length_b   1.000
_cell.length_c   1.000
_cell.angle_alpha   90.00
_cell.angle_beta   90.00
_cell.angle_gamma   90.00
#
_symmetry.space_group_name_H-M   'P 1'
#
loop_
_entity.id
_entity.type
_entity.pdbx_description
1 polymer ?
#
loop_
_entity_poly.entity_id
_entity_poly.type
_entity_poly.pdbx_seq_one_letter_code
_entity_poly.pdbx_strand_id
1 'polypeptide(L)'
;MTTTPTTDVPVVRELAERHGLPAEGGCAAAEATSEVRSVLDRVGDKWSVLILGMLSGGPQRFTELLHGIDGISQRMLTLNLRQLERDGLVSRTVHAVVPPRVDYALTDLGATLLPPVLALVEWALENTTTIRDHRDRFDARGTAAG
;
A
#
# COMPACT_ATOMS: atom_id res chain seq x y z
N MET A 1 27.27 0.49 16.35
CA MET A 1 26.04 1.12 16.84
C MET A 1 25.30 1.71 15.65
N THR A 2 24.32 1.01 15.18
CA THR A 2 23.42 1.50 14.14
C THR A 2 22.31 2.31 14.81
N THR A 3 22.47 3.59 14.86
CA THR A 3 21.39 4.50 15.17
C THR A 3 20.43 4.47 13.97
N THR A 4 19.33 3.76 14.09
CA THR A 4 18.23 3.89 13.15
C THR A 4 17.77 5.35 13.25
N PRO A 5 17.77 6.13 12.16
CA PRO A 5 17.22 7.47 12.24
C PRO A 5 15.74 7.32 12.55
N THR A 6 15.37 7.69 13.75
CA THR A 6 13.98 7.90 14.07
C THR A 6 13.56 9.10 13.23
N THR A 7 12.84 8.82 12.16
CA THR A 7 12.25 9.89 11.36
C THR A 7 11.17 10.52 12.23
N ASP A 8 11.55 11.51 13.00
CA ASP A 8 10.61 12.30 13.77
C ASP A 8 9.87 13.21 12.78
N VAL A 9 8.72 12.75 12.32
CA VAL A 9 7.84 13.52 11.45
C VAL A 9 6.82 14.20 12.36
N PRO A 10 6.89 15.52 12.56
CA PRO A 10 6.04 16.22 13.53
C PRO A 10 4.54 15.97 13.35
N VAL A 11 4.08 15.90 12.09
CA VAL A 11 2.66 15.64 11.80
C VAL A 11 2.24 14.22 12.20
N VAL A 12 3.13 13.24 12.06
CA VAL A 12 2.83 11.87 12.47
C VAL A 12 2.74 11.78 13.99
N ARG A 13 3.62 12.49 14.70
CA ARG A 13 3.58 12.54 16.15
C ARG A 13 2.27 13.17 16.65
N GLU A 14 1.89 14.32 16.10
CA GLU A 14 0.63 14.99 16.43
C GLU A 14 -0.58 14.08 16.19
N LEU A 15 -0.59 13.36 15.08
CA LEU A 15 -1.65 12.41 14.77
C LEU A 15 -1.66 11.23 15.74
N ALA A 16 -0.49 10.71 16.10
CA ALA A 16 -0.37 9.61 17.06
C ALA A 16 -0.92 10.02 18.43
N GLU A 17 -0.58 11.22 18.90
CA GLU A 17 -1.11 11.78 20.16
C GLU A 17 -2.64 11.88 20.14
N ARG A 18 -3.18 12.36 19.02
CA ARG A 18 -4.63 12.49 18.83
C ARG A 18 -5.35 11.14 18.93
N HIS A 19 -4.69 10.06 18.52
CA HIS A 19 -5.23 8.70 18.59
C HIS A 19 -4.83 7.95 19.84
N GLY A 20 -4.26 8.65 20.83
CA GLY A 20 -3.89 8.05 22.11
C GLY A 20 -2.70 7.11 22.05
N LEU A 21 -1.89 7.22 21.01
CA LEU A 21 -0.65 6.46 20.89
C LEU A 21 0.50 7.24 21.56
N PRO A 22 1.45 6.54 22.19
CA PRO A 22 2.55 7.21 22.86
C PRO A 22 3.44 7.94 21.84
N ALA A 23 3.57 9.24 22.01
CA ALA A 23 4.32 10.10 21.11
C ALA A 23 5.82 10.16 21.41
N GLU A 24 6.24 9.75 22.60
CA GLU A 24 7.63 9.86 23.02
C GLU A 24 8.21 8.56 23.58
N GLY A 25 9.41 8.27 23.10
CA GLY A 25 10.49 7.57 23.78
C GLY A 25 10.22 6.23 24.48
N GLY A 26 9.59 5.26 23.84
CA GLY A 26 9.51 3.92 24.38
C GLY A 26 9.35 2.86 23.27
N CYS A 27 9.48 1.59 23.66
CA CYS A 27 9.25 0.47 22.73
C CYS A 27 7.89 0.56 22.03
N ALA A 28 6.86 1.00 22.72
CA ALA A 28 5.51 1.15 22.17
C ALA A 28 5.43 2.22 21.06
N ALA A 29 6.13 3.35 21.22
CA ALA A 29 6.21 4.38 20.20
C ALA A 29 6.98 3.89 18.97
N ALA A 30 8.07 3.16 19.19
CA ALA A 30 8.85 2.56 18.11
C ALA A 30 8.04 1.50 17.36
N GLU A 31 7.25 0.69 18.05
CA GLU A 31 6.35 -0.30 17.45
C GLU A 31 5.25 0.36 16.62
N ALA A 32 4.58 1.38 17.15
CA ALA A 32 3.55 2.11 16.41
C ALA A 32 4.11 2.77 15.15
N THR A 33 5.31 3.35 15.23
CA THR A 33 6.00 3.93 14.07
C THR A 33 6.36 2.87 13.04
N SER A 34 6.79 1.69 13.48
CA SER A 34 7.08 0.55 12.61
C SER A 34 5.83 0.07 11.86
N GLU A 35 4.70 -0.02 12.54
CA GLU A 35 3.42 -0.39 11.94
C GLU A 35 2.93 0.64 10.93
N VAL A 36 3.01 1.92 11.25
CA VAL A 36 2.67 3.01 10.31
C VAL A 36 3.55 2.94 9.07
N ARG A 37 4.85 2.73 9.24
CA ARG A 37 5.79 2.60 8.13
C ARG A 37 5.45 1.39 7.26
N SER A 38 5.08 0.27 7.86
CA SER A 38 4.64 -0.93 7.15
C SER A 38 3.40 -0.67 6.30
N VAL A 39 2.41 0.05 6.84
CA VAL A 39 1.21 0.43 6.09
C VAL A 39 1.56 1.35 4.93
N LEU A 40 2.45 2.33 5.15
CA LEU A 40 2.90 3.22 4.08
C LEU A 40 3.64 2.46 2.97
N ASP A 41 4.42 1.45 3.32
CA ASP A 41 5.06 0.57 2.33
C ASP A 41 4.02 -0.16 1.48
N ARG A 42 2.92 -0.63 2.08
CA ARG A 42 1.83 -1.27 1.33
C ARG A 42 1.14 -0.29 0.38
N VAL A 43 0.83 0.91 0.87
CA VAL A 43 0.20 1.95 0.05
C VAL A 43 1.15 2.47 -1.02
N GLY A 44 2.45 2.50 -0.76
CA GLY A 44 3.48 2.89 -1.71
C GLY A 44 3.80 1.82 -2.77
N ASP A 45 3.39 0.58 -2.55
CA ASP A 45 3.58 -0.50 -3.52
C ASP A 45 2.43 -0.50 -4.53
N LYS A 46 2.77 -0.26 -5.80
CA LYS A 46 1.78 -0.23 -6.88
C LYS A 46 0.97 -1.51 -7.00
N TRP A 47 1.59 -2.67 -6.78
CA TRP A 47 0.91 -3.96 -6.89
C TRP A 47 -0.12 -4.15 -5.78
N SER A 48 0.23 -3.76 -4.54
CA SER A 48 -0.70 -3.82 -3.40
C SER A 48 -1.93 -2.95 -3.64
N VAL A 49 -1.74 -1.73 -4.11
CA VAL A 49 -2.84 -0.81 -4.43
C VAL A 49 -3.73 -1.37 -5.53
N LEU A 50 -3.15 -1.94 -6.59
CA LEU A 50 -3.92 -2.53 -7.68
C LEU A 50 -4.71 -3.77 -7.22
N ILE A 51 -4.12 -4.61 -6.38
CA ILE A 51 -4.81 -5.77 -5.80
C ILE A 51 -6.00 -5.32 -4.95
N LEU A 52 -5.81 -4.35 -4.08
CA LEU A 52 -6.89 -3.80 -3.25
C LEU A 52 -8.01 -3.23 -4.11
N GLY A 53 -7.64 -2.52 -5.17
CA GLY A 53 -8.60 -1.98 -6.14
C GLY A 53 -9.39 -3.07 -6.84
N MET A 54 -8.74 -4.14 -7.28
CA MET A 54 -9.41 -5.28 -7.92
C MET A 54 -10.38 -5.98 -6.97
N LEU A 55 -10.03 -6.11 -5.71
CA LEU A 55 -10.87 -6.76 -4.70
C LEU A 55 -12.00 -5.86 -4.19
N SER A 56 -11.98 -4.58 -4.51
CA SER A 56 -13.04 -3.65 -4.11
C SER A 56 -14.41 -4.02 -4.72
N GLY A 57 -14.42 -4.69 -5.85
CA GLY A 57 -15.63 -5.16 -6.53
C GLY A 57 -16.17 -6.49 -6.01
N GLY A 58 -15.49 -7.14 -5.08
CA GLY A 58 -15.86 -8.44 -4.52
C GLY A 58 -14.73 -9.45 -4.58
N PRO A 59 -14.96 -10.67 -4.05
CA PRO A 59 -13.96 -11.73 -4.06
C PRO A 59 -13.48 -12.08 -5.47
N GLN A 60 -12.21 -12.40 -5.60
CA GLN A 60 -11.61 -12.83 -6.86
C GLN A 60 -10.68 -14.01 -6.64
N ARG A 61 -10.57 -14.85 -7.67
CA ARG A 61 -9.63 -15.96 -7.70
C ARG A 61 -8.23 -15.46 -8.03
N PHE A 62 -7.24 -16.25 -7.64
CA PHE A 62 -5.84 -15.97 -7.98
C PHE A 62 -5.63 -15.71 -9.48
N THR A 63 -6.22 -16.58 -10.32
CA THR A 63 -6.11 -16.46 -11.78
C THR A 63 -6.77 -15.19 -12.33
N GLU A 64 -7.89 -14.76 -11.73
CA GLU A 64 -8.57 -13.52 -12.12
C GLU A 64 -7.70 -12.31 -11.79
N LEU A 65 -7.06 -12.30 -10.62
CA LEU A 65 -6.13 -11.24 -10.24
C LEU A 65 -4.91 -11.21 -11.15
N LEU A 66 -4.36 -12.38 -11.45
CA LEU A 66 -3.18 -12.52 -12.31
C LEU A 66 -3.44 -11.97 -13.72
N HIS A 67 -4.60 -12.28 -14.29
CA HIS A 67 -4.98 -11.80 -15.62
C HIS A 67 -5.48 -10.35 -15.61
N GLY A 68 -6.10 -9.93 -14.51
CA GLY A 68 -6.67 -8.57 -14.39
C GLY A 68 -5.66 -7.48 -14.10
N ILE A 69 -4.50 -7.83 -13.54
CA ILE A 69 -3.45 -6.86 -13.22
C ILE A 69 -2.35 -6.98 -14.28
N ASP A 70 -2.32 -6.02 -15.18
CA ASP A 70 -1.39 -6.01 -16.29
C ASP A 70 0.07 -5.91 -15.81
N GLY A 71 0.90 -6.81 -16.31
CA GLY A 71 2.33 -6.82 -16.02
C GLY A 71 2.76 -7.48 -14.71
N ILE A 72 1.82 -7.95 -13.87
CA ILE A 72 2.18 -8.63 -12.64
C ILE A 72 2.61 -10.09 -12.93
N SER A 73 3.73 -10.51 -12.34
CA SER A 73 4.14 -11.91 -12.37
C SER A 73 3.42 -12.73 -11.31
N GLN A 74 3.33 -14.04 -11.52
CA GLN A 74 2.77 -14.97 -10.53
C GLN A 74 3.49 -14.86 -9.19
N ARG A 75 4.81 -14.73 -9.24
CA ARG A 75 5.65 -14.57 -8.04
C ARG A 75 5.31 -13.29 -7.28
N MET A 76 5.20 -12.17 -7.97
CA MET A 76 4.88 -10.87 -7.36
C MET A 76 3.46 -10.86 -6.78
N LEU A 77 2.51 -11.45 -7.50
CA LEU A 77 1.14 -11.56 -6.99
C LEU A 77 1.09 -12.40 -5.72
N THR A 78 1.75 -13.55 -5.71
CA THR A 78 1.82 -14.43 -4.53
C THR A 78 2.43 -13.70 -3.34
N LEU A 79 3.55 -13.00 -3.56
CA LEU A 79 4.24 -12.26 -2.51
C LEU A 79 3.36 -11.15 -1.91
N ASN A 80 2.75 -10.36 -2.77
CA ASN A 80 1.90 -9.24 -2.34
C ASN A 80 0.63 -9.73 -1.62
N LEU A 81 -0.01 -10.78 -2.12
CA LEU A 81 -1.18 -11.36 -1.47
C LEU A 81 -0.86 -11.91 -0.08
N ARG A 82 0.29 -12.56 0.08
CA ARG A 82 0.74 -13.04 1.39
C ARG A 82 0.96 -11.90 2.39
N GLN A 83 1.55 -10.82 1.94
CA GLN A 83 1.78 -9.65 2.79
C GLN A 83 0.47 -8.98 3.20
N LEU A 84 -0.46 -8.83 2.26
CA LEU A 84 -1.78 -8.27 2.54
C LEU A 84 -2.59 -9.18 3.48
N GLU A 85 -2.51 -10.48 3.31
CA GLU A 85 -3.13 -11.44 4.23
C GLU A 85 -2.51 -11.35 5.63
N ARG A 86 -1.18 -11.28 5.71
CA ARG A 86 -0.47 -11.12 6.98
C ARG A 86 -0.89 -9.86 7.73
N ASP A 87 -1.10 -8.77 7.02
CA ASP A 87 -1.53 -7.49 7.59
C ASP A 87 -3.04 -7.48 7.95
N GLY A 88 -3.76 -8.53 7.59
CA GLY A 88 -5.19 -8.64 7.86
C GLY A 88 -6.08 -7.84 6.91
N LEU A 89 -5.53 -7.37 5.79
CA LEU A 89 -6.25 -6.56 4.80
C LEU A 89 -7.00 -7.42 3.78
N VAL A 90 -6.53 -8.64 3.55
CA VAL A 90 -7.07 -9.60 2.60
C VAL A 90 -7.25 -10.95 3.28
N SER A 91 -8.35 -11.62 3.00
CA SER A 91 -8.60 -12.99 3.42
C SER A 91 -8.38 -13.95 2.25
N ARG A 92 -7.92 -15.15 2.59
CA ARG A 92 -7.71 -16.23 1.63
C ARG A 92 -8.61 -17.40 2.03
N THR A 93 -9.45 -17.84 1.11
CA THR A 93 -10.34 -18.97 1.34
C THR A 93 -10.02 -20.08 0.34
N VAL A 94 -9.68 -21.26 0.85
CA VAL A 94 -9.44 -22.44 0.04
C VAL A 94 -10.72 -23.27 0.01
N HIS A 95 -11.23 -23.53 -1.20
CA HIS A 95 -12.37 -24.38 -1.40
C HIS A 95 -11.91 -25.81 -1.71
N ALA A 96 -12.40 -26.77 -0.93
CA ALA A 96 -12.10 -28.22 -1.10
C ALA A 96 -12.91 -28.80 -2.24
N VAL A 97 -12.70 -28.32 -3.44
CA VAL A 97 -13.31 -28.82 -4.69
C VAL A 97 -12.20 -29.35 -5.62
N VAL A 98 -12.58 -30.05 -6.67
CA VAL A 98 -11.64 -30.57 -7.67
C VAL A 98 -11.95 -29.89 -9.01
N PRO A 99 -11.00 -29.11 -9.56
CA PRO A 99 -9.70 -28.72 -9.01
C PRO A 99 -9.83 -27.73 -7.83
N PRO A 100 -8.84 -27.66 -6.91
CA PRO A 100 -8.91 -26.75 -5.77
C PRO A 100 -9.00 -25.28 -6.21
N ARG A 101 -9.85 -24.51 -5.53
CA ARG A 101 -10.07 -23.10 -5.81
C ARG A 101 -9.66 -22.26 -4.63
N VAL A 102 -8.94 -21.17 -4.88
CA VAL A 102 -8.54 -20.23 -3.86
C VAL A 102 -9.14 -18.87 -4.20
N ASP A 103 -9.95 -18.34 -3.30
CA ASP A 103 -10.56 -17.03 -3.42
C ASP A 103 -9.88 -16.04 -2.45
N TYR A 104 -9.68 -14.82 -2.92
CA TYR A 104 -9.20 -13.70 -2.14
C TYR A 104 -10.28 -12.65 -2.03
N ALA A 105 -10.40 -12.04 -0.86
CA ALA A 105 -11.38 -10.99 -0.60
C ALA A 105 -10.81 -9.96 0.35
N LEU A 106 -11.32 -8.73 0.29
CA LEU A 106 -11.02 -7.73 1.30
C LEU A 106 -11.65 -8.15 2.63
N THR A 107 -10.90 -7.96 3.71
CA THR A 107 -11.46 -8.02 5.06
C THR A 107 -12.17 -6.70 5.37
N ASP A 108 -12.89 -6.63 6.48
CA ASP A 108 -13.47 -5.38 6.96
C ASP A 108 -12.38 -4.31 7.14
N LEU A 109 -11.22 -4.71 7.68
CA LEU A 109 -10.07 -3.83 7.82
C LEU A 109 -9.57 -3.34 6.46
N GLY A 110 -9.44 -4.25 5.48
CA GLY A 110 -9.03 -3.89 4.12
C GLY A 110 -9.98 -2.90 3.46
N ALA A 111 -11.28 -3.08 3.67
CA ALA A 111 -12.30 -2.16 3.17
C ALA A 111 -12.14 -0.75 3.73
N THR A 112 -11.71 -0.61 4.99
CA THR A 112 -11.48 0.70 5.61
C THR A 112 -10.28 1.44 5.03
N LEU A 113 -9.34 0.73 4.41
CA LEU A 113 -8.17 1.33 3.77
C LEU A 113 -8.50 1.88 2.38
N LEU A 114 -9.54 1.41 1.72
CA LEU A 114 -9.90 1.83 0.37
C LEU A 114 -10.15 3.35 0.24
N PRO A 115 -10.96 4.00 1.10
CA PRO A 115 -11.20 5.44 0.95
C PRO A 115 -9.93 6.29 0.93
N PRO A 116 -8.98 6.15 1.85
CA PRO A 116 -7.74 6.94 1.78
C PRO A 116 -6.88 6.59 0.58
N VAL A 117 -6.85 5.33 0.14
CA VAL A 117 -6.10 4.92 -1.05
C VAL A 117 -6.72 5.53 -2.31
N LEU A 118 -8.04 5.49 -2.43
CA LEU A 118 -8.76 6.09 -3.55
C LEU A 118 -8.58 7.60 -3.59
N ALA A 119 -8.58 8.27 -2.43
CA ALA A 119 -8.31 9.69 -2.34
C ALA A 119 -6.90 10.04 -2.84
N LEU A 120 -5.92 9.20 -2.52
CA LEU A 120 -4.54 9.37 -3.00
C LEU A 120 -4.46 9.19 -4.53
N VAL A 121 -5.12 8.17 -5.06
CA VAL A 121 -5.20 7.92 -6.51
C VAL A 121 -5.88 9.10 -7.22
N GLU A 122 -6.97 9.60 -6.67
CA GLU A 122 -7.70 10.76 -7.21
C GLU A 122 -6.79 11.99 -7.24
N TRP A 123 -6.07 12.27 -6.16
CA TRP A 123 -5.10 13.36 -6.11
C TRP A 123 -4.04 13.21 -7.22
N ALA A 124 -3.51 12.01 -7.39
CA ALA A 124 -2.51 11.74 -8.42
C ALA A 124 -3.06 11.99 -9.83
N LEU A 125 -4.29 11.55 -10.10
CA LEU A 125 -4.95 11.77 -11.39
C LEU A 125 -5.18 13.26 -11.67
N GLU A 126 -5.63 14.01 -10.66
CA GLU A 126 -5.88 15.45 -10.77
C GLU A 126 -4.60 16.24 -11.02
N ASN A 127 -3.46 15.77 -10.53
CA ASN A 127 -2.19 16.47 -10.58
C ASN A 127 -1.18 15.90 -11.59
N THR A 128 -1.59 14.91 -12.39
CA THR A 128 -0.71 14.24 -13.34
C THR A 128 -0.06 15.20 -14.32
N THR A 129 -0.82 16.13 -14.91
CA THR A 129 -0.32 17.13 -15.87
C THR A 129 0.70 18.05 -15.21
N THR A 130 0.38 18.56 -14.02
CA THR A 130 1.26 19.44 -13.27
C THR A 130 2.59 18.75 -12.92
N ILE A 131 2.53 17.49 -12.50
CA ILE A 131 3.73 16.71 -12.19
C ILE A 131 4.58 16.51 -13.43
N ARG A 132 3.97 16.17 -14.56
CA ARG A 132 4.69 16.01 -15.84
C ARG A 132 5.39 17.29 -16.25
N ASP A 133 4.71 18.43 -16.14
CA ASP A 133 5.28 19.74 -16.48
C ASP A 133 6.50 20.05 -15.60
N HIS A 134 6.45 19.74 -14.31
CA HIS A 134 7.59 19.92 -13.42
C HIS A 134 8.76 19.01 -13.79
N ARG A 135 8.49 17.75 -14.11
CA ARG A 135 9.51 16.79 -14.55
C ARG A 135 10.18 17.24 -15.84
N ASP A 136 9.40 17.67 -16.82
CA ASP A 136 9.90 18.13 -18.11
C ASP A 136 10.81 19.35 -17.94
N ARG A 137 10.44 20.30 -17.10
CA ARG A 137 11.27 21.47 -16.80
C ARG A 137 12.57 21.09 -16.07
N PHE A 138 12.49 20.17 -15.13
CA PHE A 138 13.67 19.70 -14.41
C PHE A 138 14.65 18.97 -15.35
N ASP A 139 14.14 18.08 -16.19
CA ASP A 139 14.94 17.34 -17.15
C ASP A 139 15.57 18.25 -18.19
N ALA A 140 14.85 19.29 -18.63
CA ALA A 140 15.37 20.29 -19.55
C ALA A 140 16.54 21.08 -18.95
N ARG A 141 16.49 21.40 -17.65
CA ARG A 141 17.60 22.06 -16.94
C ARG A 141 18.82 21.14 -16.84
N GLY A 142 18.62 19.86 -16.56
CA GLY A 142 19.69 18.86 -16.50
C GLY A 142 20.39 18.72 -17.84
N THR A 143 19.67 18.77 -18.95
CA THR A 143 20.21 18.71 -20.31
C THR A 143 20.95 19.99 -20.68
N ALA A 144 20.47 21.15 -20.22
CA ALA A 144 21.11 22.45 -20.53
C ALA A 144 22.37 22.70 -19.69
N ALA A 145 22.53 22.04 -18.55
CA ALA A 145 23.68 22.19 -17.65
C ALA A 145 24.83 21.22 -17.96
N GLY A 146 24.63 20.30 -18.90
CA GLY A 146 25.61 19.28 -19.29
C GLY A 146 26.60 19.72 -20.35
#